data_d66d11103a0d80999672a4d9f581f7d8
#
_entry.id   d66d11103a0d80999672a4d9f581f7d8
#
_cell.length_a   1.000
_cell.length_b   1.000
_cell.length_c   1.000
_cell.angle_alpha   90.00
_cell.angle_beta   90.00
_cell.angle_gamma   90.00
#
_symmetry.space_group_name_H-M   'P 1'
#
loop_
_entity.id
_entity.type
_entity.pdbx_description
1 polymer ?
#
loop_
_entity_poly.entity_id
_entity_poly.type
_entity_poly.pdbx_seq_one_letter_code
_entity_poly.pdbx_strand_id
1 'polypeptide(L)'
;MYMDLEGRKCLVVGAGAVAARKVRALLECGARVTVVGEDPVPALQRLESESLTIRARKFRRSDMGRYSLVVGATDDSVVNRTVSRESRKRGIPVNIVDVPEESTFIVPAVHRRGDLAIAVSTGGKSPAAARRIREELEERYGGDYAVMIALLGAHREEMMTAVPGHRRRAAAWKGILDAGLLGVLRKKGRPAGAALIRRHIRAAAEGEGV
;
A
#
# COMPACT_ATOMS: atom_id res chain seq x y z
N MET A 1 -8.00 6.21 1.46
CA MET A 1 -6.86 7.09 1.09
C MET A 1 -5.60 6.26 1.12
N TYR A 2 -4.75 6.38 0.10
CA TYR A 2 -3.42 5.79 0.06
C TYR A 2 -2.41 6.92 0.21
N MET A 3 -1.35 6.67 0.99
CA MET A 3 -0.27 7.61 1.22
C MET A 3 0.97 7.12 0.45
N ASP A 4 1.56 8.00 -0.33
CA ASP A 4 2.86 7.73 -0.95
C ASP A 4 3.96 7.89 0.09
N LEU A 5 4.69 6.81 0.35
CA LEU A 5 5.78 6.76 1.31
C LEU A 5 7.15 6.56 0.64
N GLU A 6 7.22 6.54 -0.68
CA GLU A 6 8.48 6.38 -1.41
C GLU A 6 9.51 7.44 -0.98
N GLY A 7 10.66 6.99 -0.49
CA GLY A 7 11.72 7.85 0.04
C GLY A 7 11.38 8.66 1.32
N ARG A 8 10.16 8.53 1.85
CA ARG A 8 9.71 9.29 3.04
C ARG A 8 10.28 8.71 4.33
N LYS A 9 10.66 9.59 5.24
CA LYS A 9 11.17 9.19 6.56
C LYS A 9 10.02 8.76 7.47
N CYS A 10 10.10 7.56 8.01
CA CYS A 10 9.16 7.00 8.98
C CYS A 10 9.89 6.60 10.27
N LEU A 11 9.22 6.77 11.42
CA LEU A 11 9.73 6.33 12.71
C LEU A 11 8.87 5.19 13.25
N VAL A 12 9.52 4.15 13.75
CA VAL A 12 8.88 3.09 14.53
C VAL A 12 9.51 3.07 15.93
N VAL A 13 8.70 3.24 16.94
CA VAL A 13 9.13 3.17 18.36
C VAL A 13 8.68 1.83 18.93
N GLY A 14 9.64 1.02 19.34
CA GLY A 14 9.50 -0.38 19.69
C GLY A 14 10.31 -1.28 18.76
N ALA A 15 10.78 -2.43 19.26
CA ALA A 15 11.66 -3.35 18.54
C ALA A 15 11.18 -4.81 18.58
N GLY A 16 9.95 -5.05 19.03
CA GLY A 16 9.32 -6.36 19.15
C GLY A 16 8.76 -6.88 17.80
N ALA A 17 8.08 -8.03 17.86
CA ALA A 17 7.51 -8.70 16.69
C ALA A 17 6.47 -7.83 15.92
N VAL A 18 5.68 -7.03 16.64
CA VAL A 18 4.72 -6.10 16.02
C VAL A 18 5.45 -4.99 15.28
N ALA A 19 6.48 -4.40 15.89
CA ALA A 19 7.33 -3.40 15.25
C ALA A 19 7.95 -3.95 13.96
N ALA A 20 8.51 -5.17 14.01
CA ALA A 20 9.11 -5.81 12.82
C ALA A 20 8.12 -5.95 11.65
N ARG A 21 6.84 -6.30 11.91
CA ARG A 21 5.80 -6.35 10.87
C ARG A 21 5.50 -4.97 10.29
N LYS A 22 5.44 -3.92 11.14
CA LYS A 22 5.21 -2.55 10.70
C LYS A 22 6.38 -2.01 9.88
N VAL A 23 7.61 -2.30 10.30
CA VAL A 23 8.83 -1.93 9.56
C VAL A 23 8.82 -2.56 8.18
N ARG A 24 8.55 -3.87 8.07
CA ARG A 24 8.47 -4.56 6.77
C ARG A 24 7.46 -3.89 5.85
N ALA A 25 6.24 -3.64 6.32
CA ALA A 25 5.20 -2.99 5.53
C ALA A 25 5.58 -1.58 5.06
N LEU A 26 6.30 -0.82 5.88
CA LEU A 26 6.80 0.51 5.50
C LEU A 26 7.92 0.43 4.46
N LEU A 27 8.84 -0.52 4.61
CA LEU A 27 9.91 -0.77 3.62
C LEU A 27 9.34 -1.23 2.28
N GLU A 28 8.31 -2.09 2.28
CA GLU A 28 7.59 -2.51 1.07
C GLU A 28 6.87 -1.34 0.35
N CYS A 29 6.63 -0.24 1.06
CA CYS A 29 6.13 1.02 0.50
C CYS A 29 7.24 2.02 0.12
N GLY A 30 8.51 1.59 0.09
CA GLY A 30 9.65 2.43 -0.26
C GLY A 30 10.07 3.45 0.81
N ALA A 31 9.56 3.35 2.04
CA ALA A 31 9.88 4.28 3.12
C ALA A 31 11.31 4.10 3.64
N ARG A 32 11.92 5.19 4.11
CA ARG A 32 13.15 5.17 4.92
C ARG A 32 12.76 5.06 6.39
N VAL A 33 13.04 3.91 7.00
CA VAL A 33 12.55 3.61 8.35
C VAL A 33 13.66 3.75 9.37
N THR A 34 13.39 4.51 10.43
CA THR A 34 14.19 4.51 11.67
C THR A 34 13.42 3.77 12.74
N VAL A 35 14.05 2.79 13.35
CA VAL A 35 13.52 2.06 14.52
C VAL A 35 14.25 2.53 15.75
N VAL A 36 13.53 2.76 16.85
CA VAL A 36 14.09 3.03 18.16
C VAL A 36 13.44 2.11 19.18
N GLY A 37 14.22 1.23 19.81
CA GLY A 37 13.73 0.28 20.82
C GLY A 37 14.84 -0.61 21.34
N GLU A 38 14.70 -1.03 22.57
CA GLU A 38 15.64 -1.98 23.20
C GLU A 38 15.40 -3.40 22.65
N ASP A 39 16.42 -4.23 22.68
CA ASP A 39 16.37 -5.66 22.38
C ASP A 39 15.64 -6.00 21.06
N PRO A 40 16.16 -5.54 19.90
CA PRO A 40 15.54 -5.83 18.61
C PRO A 40 15.41 -7.33 18.36
N VAL A 41 14.19 -7.79 18.10
CA VAL A 41 13.93 -9.21 17.80
C VAL A 41 14.68 -9.68 16.55
N PRO A 42 15.06 -10.98 16.45
CA PRO A 42 15.79 -11.50 15.28
C PRO A 42 15.09 -11.24 13.94
N ALA A 43 13.75 -11.21 13.94
CA ALA A 43 12.96 -10.89 12.76
C ALA A 43 13.16 -9.45 12.26
N LEU A 44 13.46 -8.50 13.13
CA LEU A 44 13.79 -7.12 12.80
C LEU A 44 15.25 -6.98 12.36
N GLN A 45 16.18 -7.65 13.06
CA GLN A 45 17.60 -7.64 12.75
C GLN A 45 17.91 -8.24 11.36
N ARG A 46 17.10 -9.21 10.92
CA ARG A 46 17.23 -9.86 9.59
C ARG A 46 16.61 -9.07 8.45
N LEU A 47 15.99 -7.92 8.70
CA LEU A 47 15.53 -7.03 7.64
C LEU A 47 16.72 -6.27 7.08
N GLU A 48 17.36 -6.84 6.06
CA GLU A 48 18.43 -6.16 5.32
C GLU A 48 17.85 -5.12 4.37
N SER A 49 18.14 -3.85 4.62
CA SER A 49 17.73 -2.75 3.75
C SER A 49 18.57 -1.51 4.04
N GLU A 50 19.09 -0.87 3.00
CA GLU A 50 19.76 0.43 3.09
C GLU A 50 18.81 1.54 3.60
N SER A 51 17.50 1.31 3.48
CA SER A 51 16.47 2.22 3.96
C SER A 51 16.07 1.98 5.41
N LEU A 52 16.75 1.06 6.15
CA LEU A 52 16.47 0.75 7.55
C LEU A 52 17.61 1.17 8.47
N THR A 53 17.29 1.95 9.49
CA THR A 53 18.22 2.28 10.59
C THR A 53 17.65 1.79 11.90
N ILE A 54 18.34 0.92 12.61
CA ILE A 54 17.95 0.41 13.93
C ILE A 54 18.81 1.07 15.01
N ARG A 55 18.18 1.67 16.01
CA ARG A 55 18.78 2.24 17.20
C ARG A 55 18.35 1.41 18.40
N ALA A 56 19.20 0.45 18.79
CA ALA A 56 18.94 -0.47 19.91
C ALA A 56 19.13 0.25 21.25
N ARG A 57 18.19 1.08 21.63
CA ARG A 57 18.18 1.83 22.89
C ARG A 57 16.78 2.38 23.21
N LYS A 58 16.60 2.85 24.46
CA LYS A 58 15.36 3.53 24.87
C LYS A 58 15.04 4.75 23.99
N PHE A 59 13.75 4.92 23.73
CA PHE A 59 13.21 6.09 23.07
C PHE A 59 13.47 7.38 23.89
N ARG A 60 13.78 8.45 23.19
CA ARG A 60 13.92 9.81 23.74
C ARG A 60 13.07 10.77 22.95
N ARG A 61 12.55 11.84 23.57
CA ARG A 61 11.80 12.87 22.85
C ARG A 61 12.59 13.51 21.70
N SER A 62 13.91 13.56 21.81
CA SER A 62 14.80 14.05 20.73
C SER A 62 14.81 13.13 19.50
N ASP A 63 14.29 11.90 19.59
CA ASP A 63 14.13 11.03 18.43
C ASP A 63 12.98 11.46 17.53
N MET A 64 12.06 12.30 18.03
CA MET A 64 10.96 12.88 17.28
C MET A 64 11.44 13.99 16.33
N GLY A 65 12.04 13.58 15.22
CA GLY A 65 12.48 14.47 14.15
C GLY A 65 11.37 14.83 13.15
N ARG A 66 11.78 15.19 11.93
CA ARG A 66 10.85 15.42 10.80
C ARG A 66 10.55 14.08 10.12
N TYR A 67 9.46 13.45 10.50
CA TYR A 67 8.96 12.22 9.90
C TYR A 67 7.64 12.49 9.16
N SER A 68 7.37 11.70 8.13
CA SER A 68 6.10 11.72 7.41
C SER A 68 5.04 10.84 8.09
N LEU A 69 5.48 9.88 8.91
CA LEU A 69 4.62 8.96 9.63
C LEU A 69 5.36 8.37 10.84
N VAL A 70 4.64 8.15 11.93
CA VAL A 70 5.17 7.54 13.16
C VAL A 70 4.30 6.37 13.59
N VAL A 71 4.94 5.28 14.04
CA VAL A 71 4.28 4.13 14.65
C VAL A 71 4.83 3.90 16.05
N GLY A 72 3.96 3.84 17.05
CA GLY A 72 4.27 3.39 18.40
C GLY A 72 3.88 1.92 18.55
N ALA A 73 4.86 1.05 18.78
CA ALA A 73 4.70 -0.39 18.86
C ALA A 73 5.55 -0.97 20.03
N THR A 74 5.56 -0.29 21.16
CA THR A 74 6.19 -0.72 22.41
C THR A 74 5.13 -1.11 23.44
N ASP A 75 5.47 -1.97 24.38
CA ASP A 75 4.61 -2.35 25.50
C ASP A 75 4.55 -1.26 26.59
N ASP A 76 5.46 -0.27 26.54
CA ASP A 76 5.45 0.88 27.45
C ASP A 76 4.40 1.92 27.02
N SER A 77 3.28 1.95 27.76
CA SER A 77 2.18 2.89 27.53
C SER A 77 2.57 4.36 27.74
N VAL A 78 3.57 4.67 28.56
CA VAL A 78 4.05 6.04 28.80
C VAL A 78 4.83 6.52 27.58
N VAL A 79 5.65 5.66 27.01
CA VAL A 79 6.36 5.93 25.75
C VAL A 79 5.35 6.13 24.62
N ASN A 80 4.37 5.23 24.46
CA ASN A 80 3.34 5.32 23.42
C ASN A 80 2.55 6.64 23.52
N ARG A 81 2.09 7.02 24.70
CA ARG A 81 1.42 8.33 24.91
C ARG A 81 2.33 9.52 24.58
N THR A 82 3.62 9.41 24.90
CA THR A 82 4.59 10.46 24.55
C THR A 82 4.75 10.56 23.04
N VAL A 83 4.88 9.44 22.32
CA VAL A 83 4.97 9.36 20.86
C VAL A 83 3.72 9.98 20.22
N SER A 84 2.51 9.58 20.66
CA SER A 84 1.24 10.12 20.20
C SER A 84 1.18 11.65 20.36
N ARG A 85 1.40 12.14 21.58
CA ARG A 85 1.36 13.56 21.89
C ARG A 85 2.36 14.38 21.08
N GLU A 86 3.61 13.91 20.99
CA GLU A 86 4.66 14.62 20.26
C GLU A 86 4.42 14.61 18.74
N SER A 87 3.85 13.53 18.20
CA SER A 87 3.44 13.45 16.80
C SER A 87 2.30 14.44 16.50
N ARG A 88 1.24 14.44 17.33
CA ARG A 88 0.11 15.35 17.18
C ARG A 88 0.53 16.82 17.22
N LYS A 89 1.45 17.21 18.14
CA LYS A 89 1.99 18.56 18.22
C LYS A 89 2.70 19.02 16.94
N ARG A 90 3.27 18.06 16.20
CA ARG A 90 4.02 18.32 14.96
C ARG A 90 3.19 18.13 13.69
N GLY A 91 1.91 17.77 13.82
CA GLY A 91 1.04 17.43 12.70
C GLY A 91 1.47 16.15 11.95
N ILE A 92 2.21 15.26 12.63
CA ILE A 92 2.70 14.02 12.02
C ILE A 92 1.65 12.92 12.24
N PRO A 93 1.19 12.24 11.18
CA PRO A 93 0.33 11.06 11.30
C PRO A 93 0.95 10.02 12.21
N VAL A 94 0.18 9.53 13.19
CA VAL A 94 0.64 8.55 14.17
C VAL A 94 -0.33 7.40 14.33
N ASN A 95 0.20 6.17 14.38
CA ASN A 95 -0.54 4.98 14.76
C ASN A 95 0.11 4.35 16.00
N ILE A 96 -0.63 4.29 17.09
CA ILE A 96 -0.25 3.53 18.28
C ILE A 96 -0.94 2.17 18.20
N VAL A 97 -0.14 1.11 18.23
CA VAL A 97 -0.66 -0.25 18.09
C VAL A 97 -1.63 -0.56 19.22
N ASP A 98 -2.78 -1.12 18.86
CA ASP A 98 -3.87 -1.52 19.76
C ASP A 98 -4.49 -0.40 20.61
N VAL A 99 -4.17 0.89 20.30
CA VAL A 99 -4.70 2.06 21.02
C VAL A 99 -5.27 3.08 20.00
N PRO A 100 -6.51 2.89 19.53
CA PRO A 100 -7.13 3.76 18.51
C PRO A 100 -7.24 5.23 18.92
N GLU A 101 -7.53 5.52 20.17
CA GLU A 101 -7.67 6.87 20.74
C GLU A 101 -6.36 7.68 20.72
N GLU A 102 -5.23 7.01 20.77
CA GLU A 102 -3.89 7.60 20.67
C GLU A 102 -3.43 7.73 19.22
N SER A 103 -4.19 7.19 18.27
CA SER A 103 -3.86 7.17 16.84
C SER A 103 -4.57 8.30 16.08
N THR A 104 -3.97 8.75 14.96
CA THR A 104 -4.60 9.67 14.01
C THR A 104 -4.98 8.97 12.71
N PHE A 105 -4.56 7.73 12.52
CA PHE A 105 -4.97 6.88 11.40
C PHE A 105 -4.97 5.41 11.81
N ILE A 106 -5.73 4.62 11.07
CA ILE A 106 -5.82 3.16 11.23
C ILE A 106 -5.13 2.50 10.04
N VAL A 107 -4.37 1.44 10.31
CA VAL A 107 -3.80 0.59 9.26
C VAL A 107 -4.83 -0.51 8.93
N PRO A 108 -5.39 -0.53 7.72
CA PRO A 108 -6.37 -1.54 7.33
C PRO A 108 -5.73 -2.90 7.10
N ALA A 109 -6.55 -3.96 6.98
CA ALA A 109 -6.11 -5.21 6.38
C ALA A 109 -5.95 -5.01 4.87
N VAL A 110 -4.79 -5.35 4.31
CA VAL A 110 -4.48 -5.11 2.89
C VAL A 110 -4.21 -6.42 2.17
N HIS A 111 -4.90 -6.64 1.05
CA HIS A 111 -4.53 -7.60 0.03
C HIS A 111 -3.75 -6.87 -1.07
N ARG A 112 -2.57 -7.38 -1.43
CA ARG A 112 -1.74 -6.80 -2.49
C ARG A 112 -1.27 -7.88 -3.47
N ARG A 113 -1.42 -7.59 -4.77
CA ARG A 113 -0.87 -8.40 -5.87
C ARG A 113 -0.35 -7.47 -6.98
N GLY A 114 0.98 -7.31 -7.07
CA GLY A 114 1.58 -6.29 -7.92
C GLY A 114 1.03 -4.90 -7.57
N ASP A 115 0.56 -4.17 -8.57
CA ASP A 115 0.00 -2.81 -8.41
C ASP A 115 -1.45 -2.82 -7.87
N LEU A 116 -2.11 -3.99 -7.82
CA LEU A 116 -3.42 -4.09 -7.19
C LEU A 116 -3.27 -4.04 -5.67
N ALA A 117 -3.93 -3.10 -5.02
CA ALA A 117 -4.05 -3.05 -3.57
C ALA A 117 -5.51 -2.84 -3.16
N ILE A 118 -6.02 -3.72 -2.30
CA ILE A 118 -7.39 -3.64 -1.75
C ILE A 118 -7.26 -3.52 -0.23
N ALA A 119 -7.75 -2.43 0.32
CA ALA A 119 -7.74 -2.15 1.76
C ALA A 119 -9.11 -2.39 2.37
N VAL A 120 -9.18 -3.20 3.42
CA VAL A 120 -10.40 -3.53 4.15
C VAL A 120 -10.32 -2.93 5.55
N SER A 121 -11.30 -2.10 5.89
CA SER A 121 -11.43 -1.51 7.23
C SER A 121 -12.84 -1.71 7.75
N THR A 122 -12.94 -2.00 9.04
CA THR A 122 -14.21 -2.05 9.78
C THR A 122 -14.34 -0.86 10.75
N GLY A 123 -13.56 0.20 10.53
CA GLY A 123 -13.52 1.36 11.44
C GLY A 123 -13.01 0.99 12.85
N GLY A 124 -12.16 -0.03 12.96
CA GLY A 124 -11.67 -0.53 14.25
C GLY A 124 -12.64 -1.46 14.99
N LYS A 125 -13.89 -1.66 14.49
CA LYS A 125 -14.91 -2.45 15.19
C LYS A 125 -14.63 -3.95 15.21
N SER A 126 -14.01 -4.51 14.15
CA SER A 126 -13.73 -5.94 14.10
C SER A 126 -12.49 -6.24 13.23
N PRO A 127 -11.30 -6.31 13.84
CA PRO A 127 -10.09 -6.73 13.13
C PRO A 127 -10.22 -8.13 12.52
N ALA A 128 -10.93 -9.04 13.19
CA ALA A 128 -11.19 -10.40 12.69
C ALA A 128 -12.03 -10.39 11.41
N ALA A 129 -13.10 -9.60 11.35
CA ALA A 129 -13.92 -9.46 10.14
C ALA A 129 -13.13 -8.83 8.98
N ALA A 130 -12.35 -7.78 9.25
CA ALA A 130 -11.48 -7.17 8.24
C ALA A 130 -10.48 -8.17 7.67
N ARG A 131 -9.89 -9.01 8.53
CA ARG A 131 -8.97 -10.07 8.12
C ARG A 131 -9.68 -11.12 7.27
N ARG A 132 -10.85 -11.60 7.68
CA ARG A 132 -11.63 -12.61 6.95
C ARG A 132 -12.00 -12.12 5.55
N ILE A 133 -12.54 -10.90 5.45
CA ILE A 133 -12.86 -10.28 4.15
C ILE A 133 -11.62 -10.15 3.28
N ARG A 134 -10.47 -9.76 3.84
CA ARG A 134 -9.21 -9.71 3.09
C ARG A 134 -8.83 -11.09 2.52
N GLU A 135 -9.00 -12.16 3.30
CA GLU A 135 -8.71 -13.54 2.86
C GLU A 135 -9.63 -13.95 1.69
N GLU A 136 -10.91 -13.64 1.75
CA GLU A 136 -11.86 -13.87 0.65
C GLU A 136 -11.49 -13.08 -0.61
N LEU A 137 -11.03 -11.83 -0.44
CA LEU A 137 -10.55 -11.02 -1.56
C LEU A 137 -9.25 -11.57 -2.15
N GLU A 138 -8.39 -12.19 -1.35
CA GLU A 138 -7.14 -12.80 -1.79
C GLU A 138 -7.38 -13.99 -2.72
N GLU A 139 -8.41 -14.80 -2.43
CA GLU A 139 -8.84 -15.89 -3.30
C GLU A 139 -9.45 -15.38 -4.61
N ARG A 140 -10.25 -14.32 -4.55
CA ARG A 140 -10.96 -13.75 -5.71
C ARG A 140 -10.05 -12.95 -6.64
N TYR A 141 -9.13 -12.16 -6.09
CA TYR A 141 -8.25 -11.24 -6.82
C TYR A 141 -6.81 -11.75 -6.83
N GLY A 142 -6.57 -12.85 -7.54
CA GLY A 142 -5.29 -13.53 -7.63
C GLY A 142 -4.28 -12.87 -8.59
N GLY A 143 -3.25 -13.64 -8.96
CA GLY A 143 -2.15 -13.15 -9.80
C GLY A 143 -2.55 -12.71 -11.20
N ASP A 144 -3.63 -13.24 -11.75
CA ASP A 144 -4.20 -12.86 -13.04
C ASP A 144 -4.70 -11.41 -13.08
N TYR A 145 -5.23 -10.90 -11.96
CA TYR A 145 -5.55 -9.47 -11.81
C TYR A 145 -4.30 -8.60 -11.81
N ALA A 146 -3.21 -9.02 -11.17
CA ALA A 146 -1.96 -8.30 -11.23
C ALA A 146 -1.42 -8.19 -12.66
N VAL A 147 -1.50 -9.30 -13.42
CA VAL A 147 -1.11 -9.32 -14.84
C VAL A 147 -1.99 -8.37 -15.67
N MET A 148 -3.30 -8.37 -15.43
CA MET A 148 -4.24 -7.49 -16.11
C MET A 148 -3.94 -6.01 -15.84
N ILE A 149 -3.75 -5.64 -14.58
CA ILE A 149 -3.45 -4.25 -14.17
C ILE A 149 -2.13 -3.78 -14.76
N ALA A 150 -1.08 -4.61 -14.69
CA ALA A 150 0.22 -4.28 -15.29
C ALA A 150 0.11 -4.10 -16.82
N LEU A 151 -0.69 -4.93 -17.50
CA LEU A 151 -0.90 -4.81 -18.94
C LEU A 151 -1.67 -3.54 -19.32
N LEU A 152 -2.72 -3.19 -18.56
CA LEU A 152 -3.45 -1.93 -18.75
C LEU A 152 -2.53 -0.72 -18.53
N GLY A 153 -1.69 -0.77 -17.49
CA GLY A 153 -0.68 0.25 -17.20
C GLY A 153 0.31 0.45 -18.34
N ALA A 154 0.81 -0.66 -18.91
CA ALA A 154 1.77 -0.64 -20.04
C ALA A 154 1.20 0.02 -21.30
N HIS A 155 -0.12 0.02 -21.50
CA HIS A 155 -0.77 0.67 -22.66
C HIS A 155 -1.37 2.04 -22.33
N ARG A 156 -1.11 2.57 -21.11
CA ARG A 156 -1.68 3.85 -20.68
C ARG A 156 -1.19 5.03 -21.53
N GLU A 157 0.10 5.07 -21.83
CA GLU A 157 0.69 6.14 -22.65
C GLU A 157 0.18 6.09 -24.08
N GLU A 158 0.10 4.89 -24.69
CA GLU A 158 -0.48 4.68 -26.02
C GLU A 158 -1.93 5.20 -26.08
N MET A 159 -2.76 4.85 -25.08
CA MET A 159 -4.13 5.35 -24.96
C MET A 159 -4.18 6.88 -24.83
N MET A 160 -3.31 7.47 -24.01
CA MET A 160 -3.29 8.91 -23.79
C MET A 160 -2.90 9.69 -25.06
N THR A 161 -2.01 9.14 -25.87
CA THR A 161 -1.52 9.75 -27.11
C THR A 161 -2.49 9.56 -28.26
N ALA A 162 -3.03 8.34 -28.44
CA ALA A 162 -3.85 8.00 -29.59
C ALA A 162 -5.32 8.48 -29.48
N VAL A 163 -5.89 8.50 -28.26
CA VAL A 163 -7.32 8.77 -28.06
C VAL A 163 -7.54 10.16 -27.46
N PRO A 164 -8.09 11.14 -28.21
CA PRO A 164 -8.33 12.48 -27.71
C PRO A 164 -9.53 12.54 -26.75
N GLY A 165 -9.40 13.34 -25.70
CA GLY A 165 -10.49 13.64 -24.77
C GLY A 165 -10.74 12.56 -23.71
N HIS A 166 -11.04 13.02 -22.49
CA HIS A 166 -11.23 12.14 -21.33
C HIS A 166 -12.39 11.15 -21.51
N ARG A 167 -13.52 11.60 -22.08
CA ARG A 167 -14.73 10.76 -22.25
C ARG A 167 -14.47 9.57 -23.17
N ARG A 168 -13.77 9.79 -24.31
CA ARG A 168 -13.43 8.70 -25.24
C ARG A 168 -12.48 7.69 -24.60
N ARG A 169 -11.45 8.16 -23.91
CA ARG A 169 -10.54 7.28 -23.18
C ARG A 169 -11.24 6.45 -22.11
N ALA A 170 -12.16 7.07 -21.35
CA ALA A 170 -12.93 6.34 -20.33
C ALA A 170 -13.82 5.26 -20.95
N ALA A 171 -14.48 5.56 -22.08
CA ALA A 171 -15.28 4.59 -22.82
C ALA A 171 -14.42 3.44 -23.38
N ALA A 172 -13.25 3.74 -23.94
CA ALA A 172 -12.33 2.72 -24.45
C ALA A 172 -11.83 1.80 -23.33
N TRP A 173 -11.43 2.33 -22.17
CA TRP A 173 -11.04 1.52 -21.02
C TRP A 173 -12.19 0.64 -20.51
N LYS A 174 -13.40 1.19 -20.46
CA LYS A 174 -14.58 0.42 -20.09
C LYS A 174 -14.82 -0.70 -21.10
N GLY A 175 -14.79 -0.41 -22.40
CA GLY A 175 -14.97 -1.39 -23.47
C GLY A 175 -13.96 -2.54 -23.41
N ILE A 176 -12.68 -2.26 -23.10
CA ILE A 176 -11.65 -3.28 -22.90
C ILE A 176 -12.02 -4.25 -21.76
N LEU A 177 -12.51 -3.71 -20.64
CA LEU A 177 -12.91 -4.53 -19.48
C LEU A 177 -14.19 -5.32 -19.78
N ASP A 178 -15.18 -4.70 -20.40
CA ASP A 178 -16.46 -5.32 -20.81
C ASP A 178 -16.27 -6.42 -21.87
N ALA A 179 -15.26 -6.28 -22.73
CA ALA A 179 -14.84 -7.32 -23.68
C ALA A 179 -14.17 -8.54 -22.99
N GLY A 180 -14.12 -8.55 -21.67
CA GLY A 180 -13.64 -9.69 -20.89
C GLY A 180 -12.14 -9.90 -20.92
N LEU A 181 -11.34 -8.84 -20.87
CA LEU A 181 -9.87 -8.88 -20.89
C LEU A 181 -9.29 -9.93 -19.94
N LEU A 182 -9.82 -10.05 -18.71
CA LEU A 182 -9.36 -11.05 -17.75
C LEU A 182 -9.56 -12.49 -18.27
N GLY A 183 -10.70 -12.77 -18.89
CA GLY A 183 -10.98 -14.06 -19.50
C GLY A 183 -10.06 -14.38 -20.69
N VAL A 184 -9.72 -13.37 -21.50
CA VAL A 184 -8.76 -13.50 -22.59
C VAL A 184 -7.35 -13.80 -22.04
N LEU A 185 -6.93 -13.10 -21.00
CA LEU A 185 -5.63 -13.35 -20.35
C LEU A 185 -5.52 -14.75 -19.79
N ARG A 186 -6.56 -15.25 -19.13
CA ARG A 186 -6.62 -16.62 -18.57
C ARG A 186 -6.54 -17.70 -19.64
N LYS A 187 -7.24 -17.51 -20.76
CA LYS A 187 -7.36 -18.53 -21.83
C LYS A 187 -6.24 -18.44 -22.88
N LYS A 188 -5.78 -17.24 -23.21
CA LYS A 188 -4.93 -16.97 -24.39
C LYS A 188 -3.63 -16.23 -24.04
N GLY A 189 -3.43 -15.87 -22.79
CA GLY A 189 -2.21 -15.23 -22.29
C GLY A 189 -2.06 -13.74 -22.64
N ARG A 190 -0.93 -13.18 -22.23
CA ARG A 190 -0.60 -11.73 -22.37
C ARG A 190 -0.63 -11.21 -23.80
N PRO A 191 -0.10 -11.91 -24.84
CA PRO A 191 -0.12 -11.39 -26.21
C PRO A 191 -1.53 -11.14 -26.74
N ALA A 192 -2.46 -12.04 -26.46
CA ALA A 192 -3.87 -11.89 -26.87
C ALA A 192 -4.56 -10.74 -26.11
N GLY A 193 -4.26 -10.57 -24.82
CA GLY A 193 -4.72 -9.44 -24.03
C GLY A 193 -4.22 -8.10 -24.58
N ALA A 194 -2.94 -8.00 -24.93
CA ALA A 194 -2.36 -6.81 -25.56
C ALA A 194 -3.02 -6.50 -26.92
N ALA A 195 -3.28 -7.51 -27.74
CA ALA A 195 -3.97 -7.35 -29.01
C ALA A 195 -5.40 -6.81 -28.83
N LEU A 196 -6.13 -7.32 -27.82
CA LEU A 196 -7.46 -6.80 -27.45
C LEU A 196 -7.39 -5.31 -27.09
N ILE A 197 -6.46 -4.91 -26.24
CA ILE A 197 -6.30 -3.54 -25.80
C ILE A 197 -6.02 -2.63 -27.00
N ARG A 198 -5.02 -2.97 -27.84
CA ARG A 198 -4.66 -2.16 -29.00
C ARG A 198 -5.80 -2.02 -30.00
N ARG A 199 -6.62 -3.06 -30.21
CA ARG A 199 -7.80 -2.99 -31.05
C ARG A 199 -8.78 -1.92 -30.56
N HIS A 200 -9.06 -1.87 -29.27
CA HIS A 200 -9.97 -0.87 -28.68
C HIS A 200 -9.37 0.54 -28.72
N ILE A 201 -8.06 0.67 -28.53
CA ILE A 201 -7.37 1.97 -28.67
C ILE A 201 -7.55 2.51 -30.09
N ARG A 202 -7.33 1.68 -31.12
CA ARG A 202 -7.49 2.09 -32.53
C ARG A 202 -8.93 2.49 -32.85
N ALA A 203 -9.90 1.67 -32.49
CA ALA A 203 -11.32 1.98 -32.71
C ALA A 203 -11.74 3.31 -32.05
N ALA A 204 -11.27 3.55 -30.82
CA ALA A 204 -11.52 4.79 -30.11
C ALA A 204 -10.80 6.01 -30.73
N ALA A 205 -9.62 5.83 -31.33
CA ALA A 205 -8.89 6.88 -32.03
C ALA A 205 -9.58 7.29 -33.31
N GLU A 206 -10.11 6.32 -34.07
CA GLU A 206 -10.83 6.51 -35.32
C GLU A 206 -12.25 7.08 -35.14
N GLY A 207 -12.73 7.15 -33.88
CA GLY A 207 -14.07 7.69 -33.59
C GLY A 207 -15.20 6.69 -33.79
N GLU A 208 -14.86 5.42 -34.04
CA GLU A 208 -15.83 4.33 -34.06
C GLU A 208 -16.35 4.10 -32.64
N GLY A 209 -17.69 4.23 -32.46
CA GLY A 209 -18.31 4.05 -31.15
C GLY A 209 -18.05 2.65 -30.61
N VAL A 210 -17.42 2.60 -29.42
CA VAL A 210 -17.23 1.39 -28.60
C VAL A 210 -18.36 1.28 -27.58
#